data_3c52cdacaf7d6282ae5c79f82538e724
#
_entry.id   3c52cdacaf7d6282ae5c79f82538e724
#
_cell.length_a   1.000
_cell.length_b   1.000
_cell.length_c   1.000
_cell.angle_alpha   90.00
_cell.angle_beta   90.00
_cell.angle_gamma   90.00
#
_symmetry.space_group_name_H-M   'P 1'
#
loop_
_entity.id
_entity.type
_entity.pdbx_description
1 polymer ?
#
loop_
_entity_poly.entity_id
_entity_poly.type
_entity_poly.pdbx_seq_one_letter_code
_entity_poly.pdbx_strand_id
1 'polypeptide(L)'
;MRIGLQIIRFDWPGSPQNLGPTLANIATTADQAGFASLWVMDHLFQMGDEFGPADAPMLEGYSTITYLAARTSQIHVGVLVTGNVYRHPGLLIKTVSTLDVLSGGRAYLGIGAGWYEREARGLGLPFPPLDERFERLEETLQIAKHMWRGDRSPYVGRYYCLTEPINCPQPLRRPSPPILIGGEGEQRTLRLVAQYSDACNLYLGATSAEFAEGLPRIQHKLTVLQQHCQTLGRVYEEIERTVLATVHLAPGHMQVDEIVQLCRSLAAVGIEHVIFNMPNVHEIAALEVFGEEIIPIVASYD
;
A
#
# COMPACT_ATOMS: atom_id res chain seq x y z
N MET A 1 5.56 -5.46 -16.28
CA MET A 1 4.90 -4.59 -15.24
C MET A 1 3.81 -5.37 -14.51
N ARG A 2 3.62 -5.16 -13.21
CA ARG A 2 2.56 -5.78 -12.38
C ARG A 2 1.40 -4.82 -12.17
N ILE A 3 0.18 -5.36 -11.98
CA ILE A 3 -1.02 -4.59 -11.64
C ILE A 3 -1.51 -5.01 -10.26
N GLY A 4 -1.76 -4.05 -9.39
CA GLY A 4 -2.40 -4.22 -8.09
C GLY A 4 -3.75 -3.53 -8.03
N LEU A 5 -4.55 -3.86 -7.04
CA LEU A 5 -5.86 -3.27 -6.76
C LEU A 5 -5.87 -2.70 -5.34
N GLN A 6 -6.36 -1.47 -5.15
CA GLN A 6 -6.65 -0.92 -3.84
C GLN A 6 -8.15 -0.67 -3.68
N ILE A 7 -8.73 -1.14 -2.59
CA ILE A 7 -10.13 -0.90 -2.22
C ILE A 7 -10.17 0.26 -1.23
N ILE A 8 -10.91 1.34 -1.59
CA ILE A 8 -10.94 2.59 -0.83
C ILE A 8 -12.35 3.02 -0.39
N ARG A 9 -13.40 2.36 -0.90
CA ARG A 9 -14.80 2.68 -0.62
C ARG A 9 -15.55 1.45 -0.18
N PHE A 10 -16.58 1.66 0.65
CA PHE A 10 -17.40 0.60 1.24
C PHE A 10 -18.89 0.97 1.28
N ASP A 11 -19.28 1.98 0.49
CA ASP A 11 -20.65 2.51 0.39
C ASP A 11 -21.44 1.91 -0.79
N TRP A 12 -21.16 0.64 -1.13
CA TRP A 12 -21.80 -0.06 -2.23
C TRP A 12 -23.26 -0.44 -1.92
N PRO A 13 -24.08 -0.75 -2.96
CA PRO A 13 -25.46 -1.16 -2.76
C PRO A 13 -25.61 -2.31 -1.76
N GLY A 14 -26.53 -2.12 -0.81
CA GLY A 14 -26.77 -3.11 0.25
C GLY A 14 -25.80 -3.05 1.45
N SER A 15 -24.94 -2.03 1.52
CA SER A 15 -24.13 -1.77 2.70
C SER A 15 -25.02 -1.42 3.92
N PRO A 16 -24.60 -1.81 5.13
CA PRO A 16 -23.38 -2.60 5.46
C PRO A 16 -23.57 -4.12 5.37
N GLN A 17 -24.78 -4.63 5.20
CA GLN A 17 -25.08 -6.07 5.28
C GLN A 17 -24.37 -6.89 4.20
N ASN A 18 -24.20 -6.32 3.00
CA ASN A 18 -23.56 -6.98 1.87
C ASN A 18 -22.05 -6.72 1.76
N LEU A 19 -21.44 -5.94 2.64
CA LEU A 19 -20.01 -5.60 2.54
C LEU A 19 -19.11 -6.84 2.55
N GLY A 20 -19.31 -7.77 3.48
CA GLY A 20 -18.51 -8.98 3.54
C GLY A 20 -18.58 -9.83 2.25
N PRO A 21 -19.77 -10.22 1.78
CA PRO A 21 -19.91 -10.93 0.50
C PRO A 21 -19.32 -10.19 -0.70
N THR A 22 -19.56 -8.88 -0.82
CA THR A 22 -19.02 -8.06 -1.92
C THR A 22 -17.50 -8.02 -1.89
N LEU A 23 -16.91 -7.77 -0.73
CA LEU A 23 -15.44 -7.80 -0.54
C LEU A 23 -14.84 -9.17 -0.88
N ALA A 24 -15.48 -10.26 -0.45
CA ALA A 24 -15.03 -11.61 -0.78
C ALA A 24 -15.03 -11.85 -2.30
N ASN A 25 -16.08 -11.39 -2.98
CA ASN A 25 -16.20 -11.52 -4.44
C ASN A 25 -15.13 -10.69 -5.16
N ILE A 26 -14.93 -9.43 -4.78
CA ILE A 26 -13.85 -8.57 -5.32
C ILE A 26 -12.50 -9.26 -5.15
N ALA A 27 -12.16 -9.73 -3.95
CA ALA A 27 -10.88 -10.34 -3.66
C ALA A 27 -10.64 -11.63 -4.47
N THR A 28 -11.67 -12.50 -4.53
CA THR A 28 -11.57 -13.76 -5.27
C THR A 28 -11.42 -13.50 -6.78
N THR A 29 -12.20 -12.56 -7.33
CA THR A 29 -12.08 -12.20 -8.75
C THR A 29 -10.72 -11.57 -9.06
N ALA A 30 -10.23 -10.66 -8.23
CA ALA A 30 -8.91 -10.08 -8.43
C ALA A 30 -7.79 -11.14 -8.38
N ASP A 31 -7.86 -12.09 -7.45
CA ASP A 31 -6.91 -13.21 -7.36
C ASP A 31 -6.93 -14.07 -8.65
N GLN A 32 -8.13 -14.40 -9.13
CA GLN A 32 -8.34 -15.20 -10.35
C GLN A 32 -7.97 -14.46 -11.63
N ALA A 33 -8.21 -13.15 -11.68
CA ALA A 33 -7.86 -12.28 -12.80
C ALA A 33 -6.35 -12.00 -12.93
N GLY A 34 -5.55 -12.40 -11.93
CA GLY A 34 -4.09 -12.26 -11.98
C GLY A 34 -3.56 -10.93 -11.48
N PHE A 35 -4.33 -10.18 -10.69
CA PHE A 35 -3.78 -9.03 -9.97
C PHE A 35 -2.64 -9.48 -9.05
N ALA A 36 -1.53 -8.74 -9.07
CA ALA A 36 -0.35 -9.09 -8.29
C ALA A 36 -0.49 -8.75 -6.81
N SER A 37 -1.29 -7.74 -6.47
CA SER A 37 -1.47 -7.29 -5.09
C SER A 37 -2.85 -6.69 -4.83
N LEU A 38 -3.33 -6.86 -3.59
CA LEU A 38 -4.60 -6.34 -3.09
C LEU A 38 -4.35 -5.52 -1.82
N TRP A 39 -4.87 -4.31 -1.81
CA TRP A 39 -4.62 -3.34 -0.78
C TRP A 39 -5.92 -2.72 -0.25
N VAL A 40 -5.89 -2.30 1.00
CA VAL A 40 -6.90 -1.42 1.60
C VAL A 40 -6.21 -0.20 2.22
N MET A 41 -6.95 0.86 2.49
CA MET A 41 -6.42 2.02 3.22
C MET A 41 -6.37 1.74 4.72
N ASP A 42 -5.58 2.53 5.45
CA ASP A 42 -5.55 2.55 6.91
C ASP A 42 -6.20 3.83 7.45
N HIS A 43 -7.26 4.27 6.81
CA HIS A 43 -8.08 5.36 7.32
C HIS A 43 -9.19 4.80 8.23
N LEU A 44 -9.60 5.59 9.22
CA LEU A 44 -10.65 5.27 10.19
C LEU A 44 -11.94 6.07 9.91
N PHE A 45 -11.80 7.18 9.15
CA PHE A 45 -12.86 8.00 8.59
C PHE A 45 -12.66 8.13 7.08
N GLN A 46 -13.73 8.38 6.32
CA GLN A 46 -13.56 8.80 4.93
C GLN A 46 -12.96 10.21 4.85
N MET A 47 -12.19 10.44 3.79
CA MET A 47 -11.29 11.59 3.70
C MET A 47 -11.95 12.87 3.17
N GLY A 48 -13.26 12.88 2.96
CA GLY A 48 -13.99 14.02 2.39
C GLY A 48 -13.92 14.08 0.86
N ASP A 49 -14.45 15.15 0.29
CA ASP A 49 -14.42 15.50 -1.15
C ASP A 49 -14.70 14.28 -2.08
N GLU A 50 -13.70 13.78 -2.76
CA GLU A 50 -13.82 12.69 -3.74
C GLU A 50 -14.15 11.33 -3.13
N PHE A 51 -13.84 11.12 -1.85
CA PHE A 51 -14.00 9.82 -1.18
C PHE A 51 -15.30 9.71 -0.37
N GLY A 52 -15.99 10.81 -0.14
CA GLY A 52 -17.22 10.88 0.62
C GLY A 52 -17.08 11.48 2.01
N PRO A 53 -18.18 11.80 2.70
CA PRO A 53 -18.16 12.44 4.00
C PRO A 53 -17.48 11.53 5.05
N ALA A 54 -16.96 12.14 6.12
CA ALA A 54 -16.17 11.42 7.13
C ALA A 54 -16.92 10.26 7.83
N ASP A 55 -18.25 10.31 7.85
CA ASP A 55 -19.15 9.29 8.38
C ASP A 55 -19.62 8.26 7.33
N ALA A 56 -19.13 8.34 6.09
CA ALA A 56 -19.32 7.26 5.14
C ALA A 56 -18.58 5.98 5.60
N PRO A 57 -19.09 4.78 5.23
CA PRO A 57 -18.51 3.53 5.66
C PRO A 57 -16.99 3.45 5.42
N MET A 58 -16.24 3.15 6.46
CA MET A 58 -14.80 2.88 6.44
C MET A 58 -14.50 1.70 7.35
N LEU A 59 -13.86 0.67 6.81
CA LEU A 59 -13.48 -0.52 7.56
C LEU A 59 -12.03 -0.42 8.03
N GLU A 60 -11.76 -0.98 9.22
CA GLU A 60 -10.40 -0.99 9.77
C GLU A 60 -9.46 -1.84 8.90
N GLY A 61 -8.29 -1.29 8.56
CA GLY A 61 -7.42 -1.80 7.51
C GLY A 61 -6.95 -3.24 7.73
N TYR A 62 -6.39 -3.57 8.91
CA TYR A 62 -5.84 -4.92 9.14
C TYR A 62 -6.91 -5.98 9.31
N SER A 63 -8.04 -5.66 9.91
CA SER A 63 -9.20 -6.57 9.99
C SER A 63 -9.71 -6.90 8.60
N THR A 64 -9.85 -5.88 7.76
CA THR A 64 -10.33 -6.03 6.38
C THR A 64 -9.34 -6.84 5.52
N ILE A 65 -8.06 -6.47 5.51
CA ILE A 65 -7.09 -7.18 4.65
C ILE A 65 -6.87 -8.63 5.10
N THR A 66 -7.00 -8.93 6.39
CA THR A 66 -6.92 -10.32 6.88
C THR A 66 -8.11 -11.14 6.39
N TYR A 67 -9.32 -10.56 6.38
CA TYR A 67 -10.49 -11.20 5.80
C TYR A 67 -10.30 -11.50 4.31
N LEU A 68 -9.76 -10.54 3.53
CA LEU A 68 -9.49 -10.69 2.11
C LEU A 68 -8.39 -11.73 1.83
N ALA A 69 -7.33 -11.76 2.66
CA ALA A 69 -6.26 -12.75 2.56
C ALA A 69 -6.77 -14.18 2.72
N ALA A 70 -7.78 -14.40 3.57
CA ALA A 70 -8.40 -15.71 3.76
C ALA A 70 -9.29 -16.15 2.57
N ARG A 71 -9.60 -15.25 1.64
CA ARG A 71 -10.41 -15.51 0.42
C ARG A 71 -9.57 -15.67 -0.84
N THR A 72 -8.25 -15.49 -0.73
CA THR A 72 -7.31 -15.45 -1.86
C THR A 72 -6.18 -16.45 -1.65
N SER A 73 -5.48 -16.81 -2.73
CA SER A 73 -4.44 -17.83 -2.68
C SER A 73 -3.10 -17.41 -3.32
N GLN A 74 -3.10 -16.45 -4.25
CA GLN A 74 -1.92 -16.04 -5.02
C GLN A 74 -1.56 -14.57 -4.77
N ILE A 75 -2.56 -13.70 -4.78
CA ILE A 75 -2.39 -12.25 -4.70
C ILE A 75 -1.70 -11.83 -3.39
N HIS A 76 -0.72 -10.95 -3.48
CA HIS A 76 -0.11 -10.34 -2.30
C HIS A 76 -1.08 -9.40 -1.61
N VAL A 77 -0.97 -9.24 -0.30
CA VAL A 77 -1.93 -8.47 0.49
C VAL A 77 -1.23 -7.49 1.42
N GLY A 78 -1.78 -6.30 1.57
CA GLY A 78 -1.21 -5.29 2.44
C GLY A 78 -2.15 -4.11 2.70
N VAL A 79 -1.72 -3.23 3.58
CA VAL A 79 -2.36 -1.94 3.83
C VAL A 79 -1.54 -0.86 3.12
N LEU A 80 -2.17 -0.03 2.30
CA LEU A 80 -1.53 1.02 1.52
C LEU A 80 -2.07 2.39 1.94
N VAL A 81 -1.44 3.11 2.89
CA VAL A 81 -0.35 2.64 3.73
C VAL A 81 -0.73 2.82 5.20
N THR A 82 -0.22 1.97 6.08
CA THR A 82 -0.42 2.08 7.52
C THR A 82 0.02 3.45 8.02
N GLY A 83 -0.88 4.15 8.72
CA GLY A 83 -0.54 5.36 9.46
C GLY A 83 0.32 4.99 10.67
N ASN A 84 1.61 5.33 10.64
CA ASN A 84 2.55 4.98 11.71
C ASN A 84 2.10 5.39 13.11
N VAL A 85 1.25 6.42 13.21
CA VAL A 85 0.77 6.97 14.49
C VAL A 85 -0.41 6.21 15.09
N TYR A 86 -1.05 5.31 14.34
CA TYR A 86 -2.29 4.64 14.80
C TYR A 86 -2.03 3.39 15.66
N ARG A 87 -0.84 2.80 15.57
CA ARG A 87 -0.51 1.56 16.30
C ARG A 87 0.89 1.61 16.89
N HIS A 88 1.03 1.04 18.09
CA HIS A 88 2.37 0.80 18.64
C HIS A 88 3.16 -0.16 17.74
N PRO A 89 4.45 0.12 17.42
CA PRO A 89 5.21 -0.67 16.45
C PRO A 89 5.31 -2.16 16.82
N GLY A 90 5.50 -2.51 18.08
CA GLY A 90 5.52 -3.91 18.51
C GLY A 90 4.23 -4.67 18.17
N LEU A 91 3.07 -4.01 18.34
CA LEU A 91 1.78 -4.59 17.93
C LEU A 91 1.65 -4.65 16.42
N LEU A 92 2.03 -3.58 15.70
CA LEU A 92 1.97 -3.53 14.25
C LEU A 92 2.78 -4.66 13.60
N ILE A 93 4.03 -4.83 14.03
CA ILE A 93 4.92 -5.87 13.49
C ILE A 93 4.39 -7.27 13.79
N LYS A 94 3.81 -7.47 14.98
CA LYS A 94 3.12 -8.73 15.31
C LYS A 94 1.91 -8.97 14.43
N THR A 95 1.11 -7.95 14.13
CA THR A 95 -0.05 -8.03 13.24
C THR A 95 0.36 -8.41 11.81
N VAL A 96 1.39 -7.76 11.25
CA VAL A 96 1.89 -8.07 9.90
C VAL A 96 2.49 -9.47 9.85
N SER A 97 3.22 -9.89 10.88
CA SER A 97 3.75 -11.27 10.97
C SER A 97 2.62 -12.31 11.00
N THR A 98 1.52 -12.00 11.70
CA THR A 98 0.34 -12.86 11.74
C THR A 98 -0.34 -12.93 10.37
N LEU A 99 -0.51 -11.79 9.71
CA LEU A 99 -1.06 -11.72 8.35
C LEU A 99 -0.21 -12.55 7.37
N ASP A 100 1.12 -12.44 7.47
CA ASP A 100 2.04 -13.20 6.62
C ASP A 100 1.89 -14.71 6.82
N VAL A 101 1.85 -15.17 8.06
CA VAL A 101 1.64 -16.61 8.38
C VAL A 101 0.29 -17.09 7.87
N LEU A 102 -0.80 -16.36 8.14
CA LEU A 102 -2.15 -16.76 7.74
C LEU A 102 -2.37 -16.69 6.23
N SER A 103 -1.67 -15.81 5.52
CA SER A 103 -1.73 -15.71 4.07
C SER A 103 -0.75 -16.61 3.32
N GLY A 104 0.09 -17.39 4.03
CA GLY A 104 1.09 -18.26 3.38
C GLY A 104 2.29 -17.48 2.80
N GLY A 105 2.70 -16.39 3.42
CA GLY A 105 3.88 -15.60 3.02
C GLY A 105 3.59 -14.50 1.99
N ARG A 106 2.33 -14.02 1.90
CA ARG A 106 1.89 -13.04 0.90
C ARG A 106 1.77 -11.60 1.44
N ALA A 107 2.07 -11.36 2.73
CA ALA A 107 1.90 -10.03 3.33
C ALA A 107 2.96 -9.02 2.90
N TYR A 108 2.55 -7.75 2.81
CA TYR A 108 3.40 -6.57 2.78
C TYR A 108 3.17 -5.71 4.04
N LEU A 109 4.22 -5.07 4.53
CA LEU A 109 4.10 -3.91 5.41
C LEU A 109 4.12 -2.64 4.57
N GLY A 110 2.97 -2.11 4.20
CA GLY A 110 2.88 -0.75 3.66
C GLY A 110 2.78 0.25 4.81
N ILE A 111 3.65 1.27 4.84
CA ILE A 111 3.72 2.21 5.97
C ILE A 111 4.05 3.63 5.51
N GLY A 112 3.56 4.63 6.25
CA GLY A 112 3.84 6.04 6.04
C GLY A 112 3.76 6.85 7.33
N ALA A 113 4.16 8.12 7.28
CA ALA A 113 4.18 8.99 8.46
C ALA A 113 2.78 9.38 8.99
N GLY A 114 1.72 9.10 8.21
CA GLY A 114 0.35 9.55 8.49
C GLY A 114 0.16 11.04 8.11
N TRP A 115 -1.06 11.41 7.76
CA TRP A 115 -1.36 12.79 7.32
C TRP A 115 -2.74 13.28 7.78
N TYR A 116 -3.73 12.40 7.96
CA TYR A 116 -5.10 12.78 8.22
C TYR A 116 -5.34 12.98 9.71
N GLU A 117 -5.05 14.18 10.19
CA GLU A 117 -5.14 14.56 11.60
C GLU A 117 -6.55 14.45 12.18
N ARG A 118 -7.59 14.71 11.35
CA ARG A 118 -8.99 14.73 11.78
C ARG A 118 -9.43 13.40 12.40
N GLU A 119 -9.14 12.28 11.77
CA GLU A 119 -9.54 10.95 12.26
C GLU A 119 -8.76 10.56 13.52
N ALA A 120 -7.45 10.86 13.54
CA ALA A 120 -6.62 10.59 14.71
C ALA A 120 -7.17 11.32 15.94
N ARG A 121 -7.35 12.64 15.83
CA ARG A 121 -7.92 13.45 16.94
C ARG A 121 -9.36 13.06 17.29
N GLY A 122 -10.17 12.76 16.27
CA GLY A 122 -11.56 12.34 16.45
C GLY A 122 -11.72 11.07 17.28
N LEU A 123 -10.77 10.15 17.17
CA LEU A 123 -10.74 8.89 17.92
C LEU A 123 -9.81 8.92 19.16
N GLY A 124 -9.28 10.08 19.52
CA GLY A 124 -8.39 10.22 20.67
C GLY A 124 -7.00 9.62 20.47
N LEU A 125 -6.58 9.37 19.22
CA LEU A 125 -5.26 8.91 18.92
C LEU A 125 -4.25 10.09 18.90
N PRO A 126 -2.99 9.87 19.31
CA PRO A 126 -1.98 10.91 19.26
C PRO A 126 -1.67 11.28 17.79
N PHE A 127 -1.54 12.58 17.53
CA PHE A 127 -1.08 13.08 16.23
C PHE A 127 0.02 14.12 16.48
N PRO A 128 1.27 13.66 16.64
CA PRO A 128 2.40 14.55 16.92
C PRO A 128 2.79 15.38 15.68
N PRO A 129 3.64 16.42 15.86
CA PRO A 129 4.19 17.20 14.75
C PRO A 129 4.88 16.32 13.70
N LEU A 130 4.98 16.83 12.47
CA LEU A 130 5.49 16.09 11.33
C LEU A 130 6.90 15.52 11.56
N ASP A 131 7.76 16.29 12.21
CA ASP A 131 9.14 15.85 12.51
C ASP A 131 9.15 14.60 13.41
N GLU A 132 8.37 14.63 14.48
CA GLU A 132 8.23 13.49 15.39
C GLU A 132 7.58 12.28 14.69
N ARG A 133 6.61 12.50 13.78
CA ARG A 133 6.00 11.39 13.03
C ARG A 133 7.03 10.66 12.15
N PHE A 134 7.96 11.40 11.54
CA PHE A 134 9.05 10.80 10.77
C PHE A 134 10.08 10.10 11.65
N GLU A 135 10.45 10.64 12.79
CA GLU A 135 11.34 10.00 13.76
C GLU A 135 10.73 8.69 14.28
N ARG A 136 9.44 8.70 14.62
CA ARG A 136 8.67 7.51 15.01
C ARG A 136 8.55 6.48 13.87
N LEU A 137 8.41 6.94 12.64
CA LEU A 137 8.40 6.05 11.47
C LEU A 137 9.75 5.33 11.33
N GLU A 138 10.85 6.06 11.46
CA GLU A 138 12.18 5.46 11.39
C GLU A 138 12.41 4.42 12.50
N GLU A 139 12.03 4.72 13.75
CA GLU A 139 12.10 3.73 14.84
C GLU A 139 11.21 2.52 14.58
N THR A 140 10.02 2.70 13.99
CA THR A 140 9.13 1.59 13.62
C THR A 140 9.78 0.68 12.57
N LEU A 141 10.48 1.24 11.58
CA LEU A 141 11.21 0.48 10.57
C LEU A 141 12.39 -0.29 11.18
N GLN A 142 13.11 0.31 12.14
CA GLN A 142 14.17 -0.36 12.91
C GLN A 142 13.60 -1.51 13.74
N ILE A 143 12.50 -1.30 14.44
CA ILE A 143 11.81 -2.32 15.24
C ILE A 143 11.31 -3.47 14.34
N ALA A 144 10.79 -3.17 13.14
CA ALA A 144 10.39 -4.20 12.19
C ALA A 144 11.58 -5.11 11.83
N LYS A 145 12.70 -4.53 11.41
CA LYS A 145 13.92 -5.29 11.09
C LYS A 145 14.47 -6.05 12.30
N HIS A 146 14.44 -5.46 13.50
CA HIS A 146 14.87 -6.10 14.74
C HIS A 146 14.03 -7.35 15.06
N MET A 147 12.69 -7.21 15.10
CA MET A 147 11.77 -8.32 15.43
C MET A 147 11.77 -9.42 14.36
N TRP A 148 11.88 -9.07 13.07
CA TRP A 148 11.91 -10.05 11.97
C TRP A 148 13.23 -10.80 11.82
N ARG A 149 14.34 -10.26 12.36
CA ARG A 149 15.59 -11.03 12.52
C ARG A 149 15.53 -12.04 13.66
N GLY A 150 14.45 -12.02 14.47
CA GLY A 150 14.31 -12.87 15.65
C GLY A 150 15.18 -12.40 16.82
N ASP A 151 15.67 -11.17 16.78
CA ASP A 151 16.43 -10.58 17.87
C ASP A 151 15.48 -10.31 19.05
N ARG A 152 15.85 -10.84 20.21
CA ARG A 152 15.07 -10.72 21.47
C ARG A 152 15.70 -9.75 22.45
N SER A 153 16.82 -9.13 22.10
CA SER A 153 17.41 -8.09 22.94
C SER A 153 16.48 -6.89 23.04
N PRO A 154 16.49 -6.16 24.15
CA PRO A 154 15.67 -4.96 24.30
C PRO A 154 15.98 -3.94 23.17
N TYR A 155 14.93 -3.35 22.60
CA TYR A 155 15.05 -2.18 21.75
C TYR A 155 14.80 -0.92 22.58
N VAL A 156 15.72 0.03 22.55
CA VAL A 156 15.62 1.30 23.28
C VAL A 156 15.80 2.44 22.28
N GLY A 157 14.72 3.05 21.86
CA GLY A 157 14.69 4.23 21.01
C GLY A 157 14.35 5.49 21.82
N ARG A 158 14.15 6.59 21.12
CA ARG A 158 13.70 7.87 21.70
C ARG A 158 12.21 7.84 22.05
N TYR A 159 11.41 7.17 21.24
CA TYR A 159 9.93 7.14 21.35
C TYR A 159 9.40 5.78 21.76
N TYR A 160 10.14 4.71 21.48
CA TYR A 160 9.68 3.35 21.75
C TYR A 160 10.74 2.56 22.53
N CYS A 161 10.25 1.81 23.49
CA CYS A 161 11.06 0.89 24.27
C CYS A 161 10.35 -0.47 24.31
N LEU A 162 11.01 -1.51 23.82
CA LEU A 162 10.53 -2.88 23.85
C LEU A 162 11.49 -3.68 24.74
N THR A 163 11.03 -4.12 25.88
CA THR A 163 11.87 -4.85 26.85
C THR A 163 12.12 -6.29 26.41
N GLU A 164 11.16 -6.88 25.71
CA GLU A 164 11.21 -8.27 25.27
C GLU A 164 10.47 -8.41 23.91
N PRO A 165 11.11 -8.03 22.77
CA PRO A 165 10.48 -7.98 21.45
C PRO A 165 10.31 -9.36 20.81
N ILE A 166 9.62 -10.27 21.50
CA ILE A 166 9.34 -11.63 21.00
C ILE A 166 8.34 -11.59 19.86
N ASN A 167 8.76 -12.08 18.68
CA ASN A 167 7.92 -12.26 17.52
C ASN A 167 7.86 -13.74 17.11
N CYS A 168 6.98 -14.50 17.73
CA CYS A 168 6.78 -15.93 17.46
C CYS A 168 5.27 -16.20 17.20
N PRO A 169 4.91 -16.86 16.05
CA PRO A 169 5.81 -17.31 15.00
C PRO A 169 6.46 -16.15 14.23
N GLN A 170 7.61 -16.43 13.63
CA GLN A 170 8.22 -15.53 12.65
C GLN A 170 7.40 -15.56 11.34
N PRO A 171 7.44 -14.52 10.49
CA PRO A 171 6.85 -14.54 9.16
C PRO A 171 7.33 -15.77 8.35
N LEU A 172 6.50 -16.23 7.42
CA LEU A 172 6.89 -17.29 6.47
C LEU A 172 7.79 -16.73 5.36
N ARG A 173 7.53 -15.51 4.90
CA ARG A 173 8.33 -14.83 3.89
C ARG A 173 9.78 -14.62 4.38
N ARG A 174 10.76 -14.85 3.50
CA ARG A 174 12.18 -14.66 3.82
C ARG A 174 12.79 -13.60 2.90
N PRO A 175 13.65 -12.73 3.43
CA PRO A 175 14.09 -12.61 4.83
C PRO A 175 12.99 -12.08 5.76
N SER A 176 11.98 -11.38 5.26
CA SER A 176 10.84 -10.81 5.97
C SER A 176 9.73 -10.44 4.98
N PRO A 177 8.51 -10.09 5.43
CA PRO A 177 7.54 -9.41 4.58
C PRO A 177 8.17 -8.15 3.98
N PRO A 178 7.96 -7.86 2.67
CA PRO A 178 8.48 -6.65 2.07
C PRO A 178 7.92 -5.40 2.74
N ILE A 179 8.78 -4.40 2.93
CA ILE A 179 8.40 -3.08 3.44
C ILE A 179 8.19 -2.13 2.27
N LEU A 180 6.98 -1.61 2.12
CA LEU A 180 6.64 -0.56 1.18
C LEU A 180 6.44 0.75 1.95
N ILE A 181 7.20 1.80 1.60
CA ILE A 181 7.00 3.13 2.18
C ILE A 181 6.26 4.01 1.18
N GLY A 182 5.11 4.57 1.61
CA GLY A 182 4.31 5.47 0.81
C GLY A 182 4.59 6.93 1.10
N GLY A 183 4.62 7.74 0.03
CA GLY A 183 4.78 9.19 0.08
C GLY A 183 5.92 9.73 -0.79
N GLU A 184 5.90 11.05 -1.03
CA GLU A 184 6.74 11.72 -2.04
C GLU A 184 7.72 12.74 -1.48
N GLY A 185 7.89 12.81 -0.16
CA GLY A 185 8.79 13.75 0.50
C GLY A 185 10.26 13.46 0.18
N GLU A 186 10.91 14.33 -0.59
CA GLU A 186 12.24 14.11 -1.13
C GLU A 186 13.31 13.95 -0.05
N GLN A 187 13.29 14.79 0.98
CA GLN A 187 14.33 14.80 2.00
C GLN A 187 14.19 13.73 3.07
N ARG A 188 12.97 13.28 3.33
CA ARG A 188 12.67 12.35 4.42
C ARG A 188 12.13 11.02 3.91
N THR A 189 11.00 11.04 3.19
CA THR A 189 10.35 9.79 2.75
C THR A 189 11.27 9.01 1.83
N LEU A 190 11.80 9.62 0.76
CA LEU A 190 12.65 8.92 -0.21
C LEU A 190 14.00 8.50 0.40
N ARG A 191 14.51 9.23 1.40
CA ARG A 191 15.67 8.77 2.17
C ARG A 191 15.36 7.52 2.99
N LEU A 192 14.22 7.48 3.69
CA LEU A 192 13.80 6.28 4.43
C LEU A 192 13.53 5.09 3.50
N VAL A 193 12.97 5.36 2.30
CA VAL A 193 12.84 4.34 1.25
C VAL A 193 14.21 3.74 0.94
N ALA A 194 15.19 4.55 0.56
CA ALA A 194 16.54 4.08 0.22
C ALA A 194 17.22 3.32 1.35
N GLN A 195 16.93 3.67 2.62
CA GLN A 195 17.59 3.10 3.77
C GLN A 195 16.94 1.80 4.29
N TYR A 196 15.60 1.69 4.22
CA TYR A 196 14.88 0.65 4.95
C TYR A 196 13.97 -0.21 4.10
N SER A 197 13.49 0.26 2.91
CA SER A 197 12.39 -0.40 2.23
C SER A 197 12.79 -1.34 1.11
N ASP A 198 11.86 -2.21 0.75
CA ASP A 198 11.91 -3.10 -0.41
C ASP A 198 11.06 -2.53 -1.56
N ALA A 199 10.18 -1.57 -1.28
CA ALA A 199 9.35 -0.90 -2.28
C ALA A 199 9.06 0.55 -1.88
N CYS A 200 8.79 1.41 -2.87
CA CYS A 200 8.22 2.75 -2.67
C CYS A 200 6.87 2.85 -3.36
N ASN A 201 5.99 3.71 -2.84
CA ASN A 201 4.73 4.04 -3.52
C ASN A 201 4.60 5.55 -3.69
N LEU A 202 4.44 5.97 -4.95
CA LEU A 202 4.18 7.34 -5.37
C LEU A 202 2.72 7.48 -5.80
N TYR A 203 2.20 8.70 -5.86
CA TYR A 203 0.83 8.96 -6.32
C TYR A 203 0.86 9.63 -7.70
N LEU A 204 0.11 9.10 -8.65
CA LEU A 204 0.04 9.67 -10.00
C LEU A 204 -1.09 10.70 -10.15
N GLY A 205 -2.28 10.35 -9.71
CA GLY A 205 -3.50 11.13 -9.89
C GLY A 205 -4.72 10.26 -10.22
N ALA A 206 -5.82 10.91 -10.59
CA ALA A 206 -7.11 10.28 -10.88
C ALA A 206 -7.69 10.68 -12.25
N THR A 207 -7.10 11.66 -12.93
CA THR A 207 -7.58 12.18 -14.22
C THR A 207 -6.46 12.16 -15.27
N SER A 208 -6.84 12.16 -16.56
CA SER A 208 -5.85 12.21 -17.66
C SER A 208 -4.95 13.44 -17.61
N ALA A 209 -5.45 14.58 -17.14
CA ALA A 209 -4.64 15.79 -16.93
C ALA A 209 -3.60 15.59 -15.84
N GLU A 210 -4.02 15.04 -14.68
CA GLU A 210 -3.11 14.71 -13.57
C GLU A 210 -2.08 13.65 -13.95
N PHE A 211 -2.44 12.68 -14.81
CA PHE A 211 -1.50 11.69 -15.31
C PHE A 211 -0.40 12.34 -16.15
N ALA A 212 -0.76 13.28 -17.04
CA ALA A 212 0.21 13.98 -17.88
C ALA A 212 1.17 14.85 -17.05
N GLU A 213 0.67 15.53 -16.01
CA GLU A 213 1.47 16.33 -15.07
C GLU A 213 2.27 15.44 -14.09
N GLY A 214 1.71 14.32 -13.71
CA GLY A 214 2.28 13.38 -12.74
C GLY A 214 3.51 12.63 -13.24
N LEU A 215 3.56 12.26 -14.52
CA LEU A 215 4.67 11.48 -15.09
C LEU A 215 6.04 12.16 -14.92
N PRO A 216 6.23 13.46 -15.30
CA PRO A 216 7.50 14.15 -15.04
C PRO A 216 7.83 14.26 -13.55
N ARG A 217 6.83 14.46 -12.70
CA ARG A 217 7.00 14.52 -11.24
C ARG A 217 7.48 13.17 -10.71
N ILE A 218 6.88 12.06 -11.12
CA ILE A 218 7.31 10.71 -10.74
C ILE A 218 8.75 10.46 -11.19
N GLN A 219 9.10 10.76 -12.42
CA GLN A 219 10.46 10.62 -12.93
C GLN A 219 11.48 11.41 -12.09
N HIS A 220 11.14 12.64 -11.71
CA HIS A 220 11.97 13.45 -10.80
C HIS A 220 12.12 12.77 -9.43
N LYS A 221 11.02 12.26 -8.82
CA LYS A 221 11.09 11.56 -7.53
C LYS A 221 11.96 10.31 -7.58
N LEU A 222 11.89 9.55 -8.66
CA LEU A 222 12.74 8.37 -8.87
C LEU A 222 14.21 8.77 -9.00
N THR A 223 14.52 9.90 -9.66
CA THR A 223 15.89 10.43 -9.73
C THR A 223 16.40 10.81 -8.34
N VAL A 224 15.58 11.45 -7.51
CA VAL A 224 15.95 11.78 -6.10
C VAL A 224 16.16 10.50 -5.28
N LEU A 225 15.30 9.50 -5.44
CA LEU A 225 15.47 8.20 -4.78
C LEU A 225 16.81 7.55 -5.17
N GLN A 226 17.15 7.56 -6.46
CA GLN A 226 18.42 7.03 -6.94
C GLN A 226 19.63 7.76 -6.33
N GLN A 227 19.57 9.08 -6.17
CA GLN A 227 20.60 9.86 -5.49
C GLN A 227 20.76 9.45 -4.02
N HIS A 228 19.65 9.22 -3.30
CA HIS A 228 19.72 8.70 -1.93
C HIS A 228 20.32 7.30 -1.88
N CYS A 229 19.96 6.42 -2.81
CA CYS A 229 20.57 5.09 -2.91
C CYS A 229 22.08 5.16 -3.13
N GLN A 230 22.54 6.01 -4.05
CA GLN A 230 23.97 6.23 -4.29
C GLN A 230 24.68 6.72 -3.02
N THR A 231 24.10 7.67 -2.29
CA THR A 231 24.66 8.23 -1.06
C THR A 231 24.77 7.17 0.05
N LEU A 232 23.81 6.26 0.12
CA LEU A 232 23.75 5.21 1.14
C LEU A 232 24.45 3.90 0.74
N GLY A 233 24.95 3.80 -0.50
CA GLY A 233 25.51 2.56 -1.05
C GLY A 233 24.48 1.44 -1.24
N ARG A 234 23.21 1.80 -1.45
CA ARG A 234 22.09 0.87 -1.71
C ARG A 234 21.93 0.65 -3.21
N VAL A 235 21.70 -0.58 -3.63
CA VAL A 235 21.36 -0.90 -5.02
C VAL A 235 19.93 -0.42 -5.29
N TYR A 236 19.77 0.52 -6.24
CA TYR A 236 18.48 1.14 -6.56
C TYR A 236 17.48 0.12 -7.12
N GLU A 237 17.95 -0.81 -7.92
CA GLU A 237 17.17 -1.86 -8.58
C GLU A 237 16.57 -2.88 -7.60
N GLU A 238 17.04 -2.93 -6.36
CA GLU A 238 16.45 -3.76 -5.30
C GLU A 238 15.17 -3.16 -4.71
N ILE A 239 14.84 -1.90 -5.06
CA ILE A 239 13.65 -1.21 -4.59
C ILE A 239 12.57 -1.27 -5.69
N GLU A 240 11.50 -1.99 -5.42
CA GLU A 240 10.33 -2.01 -6.29
C GLU A 240 9.69 -0.63 -6.37
N ARG A 241 9.55 -0.08 -7.57
CA ARG A 241 8.97 1.23 -7.82
C ARG A 241 7.50 1.08 -8.15
N THR A 242 6.64 1.47 -7.21
CA THR A 242 5.20 1.36 -7.37
C THR A 242 4.54 2.74 -7.46
N VAL A 243 3.39 2.78 -8.12
CA VAL A 243 2.57 3.98 -8.21
C VAL A 243 1.11 3.66 -7.92
N LEU A 244 0.43 4.58 -7.24
CA LEU A 244 -1.01 4.55 -7.04
C LEU A 244 -1.67 5.50 -8.03
N ALA A 245 -2.67 5.02 -8.76
CA ALA A 245 -3.49 5.83 -9.67
C ALA A 245 -4.96 5.43 -9.55
N THR A 246 -5.88 6.33 -9.93
CA THR A 246 -7.30 6.01 -10.00
C THR A 246 -7.70 5.83 -11.45
N VAL A 247 -8.37 4.73 -11.77
CA VAL A 247 -8.94 4.46 -13.10
C VAL A 247 -10.41 4.06 -12.97
N HIS A 248 -11.21 4.48 -13.92
CA HIS A 248 -12.63 4.12 -13.98
C HIS A 248 -12.92 3.43 -15.32
N LEU A 249 -12.88 2.11 -15.32
CA LEU A 249 -13.16 1.30 -16.50
C LEU A 249 -14.67 1.04 -16.58
N ALA A 250 -15.38 1.83 -17.40
CA ALA A 250 -16.82 1.72 -17.62
C ALA A 250 -17.22 2.44 -18.93
N PRO A 251 -18.40 2.15 -19.53
CA PRO A 251 -18.92 2.90 -20.66
C PRO A 251 -18.98 4.41 -20.37
N GLY A 252 -18.40 5.22 -21.25
CA GLY A 252 -18.31 6.68 -21.06
C GLY A 252 -17.19 7.17 -20.13
N HIS A 253 -16.40 6.26 -19.59
CA HIS A 253 -15.17 6.53 -18.84
C HIS A 253 -13.95 6.00 -19.58
N MET A 254 -12.87 5.63 -18.88
CA MET A 254 -11.67 5.14 -19.51
C MET A 254 -11.90 3.81 -20.25
N GLN A 255 -11.20 3.64 -21.37
CA GLN A 255 -11.21 2.42 -22.18
C GLN A 255 -9.93 1.60 -21.91
N VAL A 256 -9.95 0.33 -22.28
CA VAL A 256 -8.81 -0.60 -22.15
C VAL A 256 -7.52 -0.01 -22.72
N ASP A 257 -7.57 0.50 -23.96
CA ASP A 257 -6.40 1.07 -24.64
C ASP A 257 -5.80 2.27 -23.91
N GLU A 258 -6.61 3.10 -23.25
CA GLU A 258 -6.15 4.25 -22.47
C GLU A 258 -5.39 3.79 -21.21
N ILE A 259 -5.90 2.75 -20.53
CA ILE A 259 -5.24 2.17 -19.35
C ILE A 259 -3.94 1.47 -19.74
N VAL A 260 -3.94 0.72 -20.84
CA VAL A 260 -2.73 0.08 -21.40
C VAL A 260 -1.68 1.12 -21.76
N GLN A 261 -2.08 2.22 -22.39
CA GLN A 261 -1.17 3.33 -22.75
C GLN A 261 -0.62 4.04 -21.49
N LEU A 262 -1.44 4.22 -20.46
CA LEU A 262 -0.99 4.75 -19.17
C LEU A 262 0.08 3.83 -18.56
N CYS A 263 -0.16 2.53 -18.51
CA CYS A 263 0.81 1.54 -18.02
C CYS A 263 2.12 1.59 -18.82
N ARG A 264 2.04 1.71 -20.15
CA ARG A 264 3.23 1.86 -21.01
C ARG A 264 4.04 3.11 -20.66
N SER A 265 3.35 4.24 -20.45
CA SER A 265 4.01 5.50 -20.08
C SER A 265 4.68 5.40 -18.71
N LEU A 266 4.07 4.70 -17.76
CA LEU A 266 4.63 4.44 -16.43
C LEU A 266 5.85 3.49 -16.49
N ALA A 267 5.78 2.44 -17.30
CA ALA A 267 6.92 1.56 -17.53
C ALA A 267 8.12 2.34 -18.10
N ALA A 268 7.87 3.24 -19.06
CA ALA A 268 8.92 4.06 -19.67
C ALA A 268 9.65 4.98 -18.68
N VAL A 269 9.03 5.35 -17.56
CA VAL A 269 9.71 6.12 -16.49
C VAL A 269 10.25 5.24 -15.35
N GLY A 270 10.16 3.91 -15.48
CA GLY A 270 10.76 2.95 -14.57
C GLY A 270 9.83 2.45 -13.46
N ILE A 271 8.52 2.59 -13.59
CA ILE A 271 7.54 1.98 -12.67
C ILE A 271 7.37 0.50 -13.02
N GLU A 272 7.42 -0.36 -12.01
CA GLU A 272 7.34 -1.81 -12.15
C GLU A 272 5.97 -2.38 -11.72
N HIS A 273 5.25 -1.63 -10.87
CA HIS A 273 3.98 -2.07 -10.31
C HIS A 273 3.02 -0.89 -10.18
N VAL A 274 1.88 -0.96 -10.86
CA VAL A 274 0.82 0.03 -10.77
C VAL A 274 -0.29 -0.52 -9.89
N ILE A 275 -0.67 0.22 -8.86
CA ILE A 275 -1.78 -0.12 -7.97
C ILE A 275 -2.94 0.79 -8.33
N PHE A 276 -4.06 0.22 -8.77
CA PHE A 276 -5.21 1.00 -9.18
C PHE A 276 -6.29 1.08 -8.09
N ASN A 277 -6.77 2.29 -7.83
CA ASN A 277 -8.08 2.52 -7.25
C ASN A 277 -9.12 2.45 -8.37
N MET A 278 -10.24 1.77 -8.12
CA MET A 278 -11.35 1.69 -9.05
C MET A 278 -12.64 2.11 -8.32
N PRO A 279 -13.27 3.26 -8.68
CA PRO A 279 -14.51 3.69 -8.04
C PRO A 279 -15.64 2.65 -8.13
N ASN A 280 -15.66 1.89 -9.23
CA ASN A 280 -16.62 0.83 -9.52
C ASN A 280 -16.11 -0.58 -9.23
N VAL A 281 -15.16 -0.77 -8.31
CA VAL A 281 -14.52 -2.07 -8.01
C VAL A 281 -15.51 -3.18 -7.63
N HIS A 282 -16.70 -2.83 -7.14
CA HIS A 282 -17.79 -3.77 -6.81
C HIS A 282 -18.52 -4.31 -8.06
N GLU A 283 -18.32 -3.69 -9.20
CA GLU A 283 -18.79 -4.17 -10.52
C GLU A 283 -17.72 -5.13 -11.08
N ILE A 284 -17.88 -6.40 -10.79
CA ILE A 284 -16.89 -7.46 -11.03
C ILE A 284 -16.40 -7.52 -12.48
N ALA A 285 -17.27 -7.22 -13.46
CA ALA A 285 -16.92 -7.22 -14.86
C ALA A 285 -15.69 -6.34 -15.19
N ALA A 286 -15.48 -5.24 -14.46
CA ALA A 286 -14.30 -4.41 -14.67
C ALA A 286 -13.00 -5.17 -14.28
N LEU A 287 -13.02 -5.97 -13.22
CA LEU A 287 -11.88 -6.79 -12.81
C LEU A 287 -11.61 -7.94 -13.79
N GLU A 288 -12.67 -8.54 -14.34
CA GLU A 288 -12.57 -9.58 -15.38
C GLU A 288 -11.90 -9.03 -16.64
N VAL A 289 -12.31 -7.85 -17.11
CA VAL A 289 -11.65 -7.15 -18.23
C VAL A 289 -10.18 -6.86 -17.96
N PHE A 290 -9.82 -6.46 -16.74
CA PHE A 290 -8.41 -6.32 -16.36
C PHE A 290 -7.64 -7.63 -16.54
N GLY A 291 -8.20 -8.76 -16.13
CA GLY A 291 -7.59 -10.07 -16.25
C GLY A 291 -7.45 -10.55 -17.69
N GLU A 292 -8.46 -10.31 -18.53
CA GLU A 292 -8.52 -10.81 -19.89
C GLU A 292 -7.76 -9.92 -20.89
N GLU A 293 -7.84 -8.58 -20.74
CA GLU A 293 -7.40 -7.65 -21.77
C GLU A 293 -6.24 -6.73 -21.35
N ILE A 294 -6.04 -6.43 -20.04
CA ILE A 294 -5.02 -5.48 -19.61
C ILE A 294 -3.79 -6.18 -19.05
N ILE A 295 -3.96 -7.01 -18.03
CA ILE A 295 -2.85 -7.67 -17.32
C ILE A 295 -1.94 -8.47 -18.26
N PRO A 296 -2.46 -9.29 -19.22
CA PRO A 296 -1.60 -10.03 -20.14
C PRO A 296 -0.74 -9.13 -21.04
N ILE A 297 -1.27 -7.98 -21.46
CA ILE A 297 -0.54 -7.03 -22.32
C ILE A 297 0.56 -6.35 -21.51
N VAL A 298 0.24 -5.81 -20.33
CA VAL A 298 1.18 -5.03 -19.53
C VAL A 298 2.24 -5.90 -18.84
N ALA A 299 1.98 -7.19 -18.63
CA ALA A 299 2.96 -8.13 -18.08
C ALA A 299 4.24 -8.22 -18.94
N SER A 300 4.18 -7.85 -20.22
CA SER A 300 5.34 -7.80 -21.11
C SER A 300 6.14 -6.49 -21.04
N TYR A 301 5.70 -5.51 -20.25
CA TYR A 301 6.42 -4.24 -20.10
C TYR A 301 7.49 -4.41 -19.00
N ASP A 302 8.74 -4.24 -19.42
CA ASP A 302 9.92 -4.24 -18.54
C ASP A 302 10.18 -2.86 -17.95
#